data_dfe61c6658fcfca14265de5b1226ac63
#
_entry.id   dfe61c6658fcfca14265de5b1226ac63
#
_cell.length_a   1.000
_cell.length_b   1.000
_cell.length_c   1.000
_cell.angle_alpha   90.00
_cell.angle_beta   90.00
_cell.angle_gamma   90.00
#
_symmetry.space_group_name_H-M   'P 1'
#
loop_
_entity.id
_entity.type
_entity.pdbx_description
1 polymer ?
#
loop_
_entity_poly.entity_id
_entity_poly.type
_entity_poly.pdbx_seq_one_letter_code
_entity_poly.pdbx_strand_id
1 'polypeptide(L)'
;MKMIKMSVPGHPKAMLEGYLLDCDITLGREIARPAVVICPGGGYVYCSPREGEPIALSYAARGFHAFVLTYSTGWDAADFAPLKEVSWAIGYIREQAEQWHIAPDKIAVCGFSAGGHLALASGLQAEHKPNAMILGYPAACMPNMPGMNYMLKLLTGKQEVTDGDAVRFDLIPQITKNAPPVFLAATAEDLLTTYGALPIAKAYSDLGMKYELHVFQYGPHGYALANEVTADGSSQVLDPAFAQWQELSVQWLHRTFGKPEFTDKSTSKMGKYLAELGFGAPGKKQADFA
;
A
#
# COMPACT_ATOMS: atom_id res chain seq x y z
N MET A 1 -3.52 -1.71 19.65
CA MET A 1 -3.74 -2.05 18.23
C MET A 1 -4.87 -3.06 18.15
N LYS A 2 -5.84 -2.87 17.25
CA LYS A 2 -6.95 -3.79 16.98
C LYS A 2 -6.69 -4.47 15.62
N MET A 3 -6.82 -5.79 15.56
CA MET A 3 -6.79 -6.53 14.30
C MET A 3 -8.21 -6.77 13.81
N ILE A 4 -8.40 -6.66 12.50
CA ILE A 4 -9.65 -7.00 11.81
C ILE A 4 -9.32 -7.94 10.64
N LYS A 5 -10.27 -8.80 10.30
CA LYS A 5 -10.16 -9.73 9.18
C LYS A 5 -11.52 -9.93 8.56
N MET A 6 -11.59 -9.81 7.24
CA MET A 6 -12.86 -9.97 6.52
C MET A 6 -12.64 -10.45 5.10
N SER A 7 -13.60 -11.21 4.59
CA SER A 7 -13.63 -11.64 3.19
C SER A 7 -14.10 -10.51 2.29
N VAL A 8 -13.56 -10.43 1.08
CA VAL A 8 -14.05 -9.50 0.05
C VAL A 8 -15.37 -10.03 -0.51
N PRO A 9 -16.45 -9.23 -0.50
CA PRO A 9 -17.76 -9.67 -1.02
C PRO A 9 -17.68 -10.13 -2.47
N GLY A 10 -18.24 -11.30 -2.76
CA GLY A 10 -18.20 -11.91 -4.10
C GLY A 10 -16.87 -12.57 -4.48
N HIS A 11 -15.83 -12.47 -3.64
CA HIS A 11 -14.49 -13.01 -3.86
C HIS A 11 -14.04 -13.85 -2.66
N PRO A 12 -14.52 -15.10 -2.49
CA PRO A 12 -14.39 -15.87 -1.26
C PRO A 12 -12.93 -16.24 -0.89
N LYS A 13 -12.00 -16.14 -1.84
CA LYS A 13 -10.57 -16.37 -1.62
C LYS A 13 -9.81 -15.09 -1.29
N ALA A 14 -10.40 -13.93 -1.52
CA ALA A 14 -9.79 -12.66 -1.19
C ALA A 14 -10.13 -12.24 0.25
N MET A 15 -9.11 -11.73 0.96
CA MET A 15 -9.19 -11.38 2.37
C MET A 15 -8.53 -10.03 2.61
N LEU A 16 -9.20 -9.17 3.37
CA LEU A 16 -8.63 -7.93 3.89
C LEU A 16 -8.33 -8.10 5.38
N GLU A 17 -7.07 -7.96 5.75
CA GLU A 17 -6.60 -7.98 7.14
C GLU A 17 -6.11 -6.59 7.51
N GLY A 18 -6.59 -6.02 8.63
CA GLY A 18 -6.26 -4.66 9.04
C GLY A 18 -5.62 -4.60 10.42
N TYR A 19 -4.62 -3.73 10.57
CA TYR A 19 -3.87 -3.41 11.77
C TYR A 19 -4.19 -1.97 12.17
N LEU A 20 -5.20 -1.81 13.04
CA LEU A 20 -5.71 -0.50 13.44
C LEU A 20 -5.02 -0.03 14.72
N LEU A 21 -4.37 1.11 14.65
CA LEU A 21 -3.72 1.74 15.80
C LEU A 21 -4.74 2.41 16.71
N ASP A 22 -4.39 2.55 17.99
CA ASP A 22 -5.14 3.40 18.92
C ASP A 22 -4.97 4.88 18.51
N CYS A 23 -6.08 5.56 18.35
CA CYS A 23 -6.13 6.96 17.92
C CYS A 23 -6.52 7.93 19.06
N ASP A 24 -6.85 7.39 20.23
CA ASP A 24 -7.16 8.18 21.41
C ASP A 24 -5.88 8.48 22.20
N ILE A 25 -5.44 9.73 22.20
CA ILE A 25 -4.23 10.14 22.91
C ILE A 25 -4.53 10.70 24.30
N THR A 26 -3.57 10.54 25.21
CA THR A 26 -3.73 10.80 26.65
C THR A 26 -4.16 12.24 26.98
N LEU A 27 -3.76 13.21 26.17
CA LEU A 27 -4.00 14.64 26.42
C LEU A 27 -5.36 15.16 25.91
N GLY A 28 -6.33 14.28 25.69
CA GLY A 28 -7.68 14.70 25.27
C GLY A 28 -7.77 15.08 23.79
N ARG A 29 -6.92 14.54 22.97
CA ARG A 29 -6.96 14.68 21.50
C ARG A 29 -7.19 13.34 20.85
N GLU A 30 -7.70 13.38 19.66
CA GLU A 30 -7.86 12.25 18.78
C GLU A 30 -7.13 12.52 17.46
N ILE A 31 -6.53 11.50 16.89
CA ILE A 31 -5.80 11.63 15.64
C ILE A 31 -6.48 10.82 14.55
N ALA A 32 -6.81 11.44 13.42
CA ALA A 32 -7.12 10.73 12.18
C ALA A 32 -5.82 10.35 11.48
N ARG A 33 -5.60 9.05 11.29
CA ARG A 33 -4.37 8.50 10.72
C ARG A 33 -4.52 8.22 9.23
N PRO A 34 -3.47 8.39 8.44
CA PRO A 34 -3.46 7.86 7.07
C PRO A 34 -3.46 6.33 7.10
N ALA A 35 -3.86 5.72 5.98
CA ALA A 35 -3.87 4.27 5.81
C ALA A 35 -3.01 3.83 4.63
N VAL A 36 -2.46 2.60 4.71
CA VAL A 36 -1.74 1.95 3.61
C VAL A 36 -2.34 0.57 3.38
N VAL A 37 -2.77 0.29 2.15
CA VAL A 37 -3.23 -1.03 1.70
C VAL A 37 -2.07 -1.72 0.99
N ILE A 38 -1.65 -2.86 1.48
CA ILE A 38 -0.53 -3.64 0.96
C ILE A 38 -1.05 -4.71 0.01
N CYS A 39 -0.53 -4.73 -1.22
CA CYS A 39 -0.75 -5.75 -2.24
C CYS A 39 0.54 -6.54 -2.43
N PRO A 40 0.68 -7.74 -1.85
CA PRO A 40 1.87 -8.56 -1.99
C PRO A 40 2.16 -8.95 -3.44
N GLY A 41 3.41 -9.27 -3.77
CA GLY A 41 3.78 -9.88 -5.04
C GLY A 41 3.48 -11.38 -5.09
N GLY A 42 4.06 -12.08 -6.07
CA GLY A 42 3.90 -13.52 -6.27
C GLY A 42 3.35 -13.88 -7.64
N GLY A 43 3.50 -13.02 -8.64
CA GLY A 43 3.20 -13.30 -10.05
C GLY A 43 1.72 -13.61 -10.34
N TYR A 44 0.80 -13.18 -9.50
CA TYR A 44 -0.61 -13.58 -9.51
C TYR A 44 -0.83 -15.10 -9.32
N VAL A 45 0.20 -15.84 -8.94
CA VAL A 45 0.12 -17.27 -8.61
C VAL A 45 -0.20 -17.46 -7.13
N TYR A 46 0.37 -16.63 -6.29
CA TYR A 46 0.14 -16.58 -4.84
C TYR A 46 0.37 -15.15 -4.32
N CYS A 47 0.02 -14.88 -3.07
CA CYS A 47 0.42 -13.66 -2.36
C CYS A 47 1.61 -13.97 -1.46
N SER A 48 2.73 -13.28 -1.68
CA SER A 48 3.98 -13.47 -0.92
C SER A 48 3.81 -13.04 0.55
N PRO A 49 3.96 -13.94 1.53
CA PRO A 49 3.83 -13.57 2.94
C PRO A 49 4.92 -12.58 3.39
N ARG A 50 6.09 -12.60 2.75
CA ARG A 50 7.20 -11.66 3.01
C ARG A 50 6.83 -10.21 2.69
N GLU A 51 5.91 -10.01 1.75
CA GLU A 51 5.46 -8.70 1.25
C GLU A 51 4.07 -8.32 1.78
N GLY A 52 3.55 -9.07 2.75
CA GLY A 52 2.25 -8.85 3.40
C GLY A 52 2.38 -8.24 4.80
N GLU A 53 2.19 -9.08 5.82
CA GLU A 53 2.17 -8.66 7.23
C GLU A 53 3.43 -7.89 7.67
N PRO A 54 4.67 -8.30 7.36
CA PRO A 54 5.86 -7.57 7.77
C PRO A 54 5.88 -6.12 7.25
N ILE A 55 5.41 -5.91 6.03
CA ILE A 55 5.28 -4.57 5.44
C ILE A 55 4.19 -3.78 6.18
N ALA A 56 3.03 -4.39 6.45
CA ALA A 56 1.95 -3.73 7.18
C ALA A 56 2.40 -3.28 8.57
N LEU A 57 3.09 -4.15 9.31
CA LEU A 57 3.62 -3.84 10.64
C LEU A 57 4.68 -2.73 10.60
N SER A 58 5.50 -2.68 9.54
CA SER A 58 6.49 -1.61 9.37
C SER A 58 5.84 -0.22 9.20
N TYR A 59 4.72 -0.12 8.46
CA TYR A 59 3.94 1.12 8.34
C TYR A 59 3.16 1.41 9.63
N ALA A 60 2.61 0.38 10.29
CA ALA A 60 1.92 0.56 11.57
C ALA A 60 2.84 1.15 12.64
N ALA A 61 4.10 0.70 12.71
CA ALA A 61 5.10 1.26 13.61
C ALA A 61 5.43 2.75 13.33
N ARG A 62 5.07 3.25 12.14
CA ARG A 62 5.27 4.65 11.70
C ARG A 62 3.99 5.49 11.76
N GLY A 63 2.92 4.97 12.38
CA GLY A 63 1.71 5.72 12.66
C GLY A 63 0.62 5.64 11.60
N PHE A 64 0.72 4.74 10.63
CA PHE A 64 -0.31 4.47 9.64
C PHE A 64 -1.23 3.33 10.11
N HIS A 65 -2.51 3.38 9.80
CA HIS A 65 -3.30 2.17 9.74
C HIS A 65 -2.82 1.35 8.55
N ALA A 66 -2.63 0.05 8.73
CA ALA A 66 -2.11 -0.79 7.67
C ALA A 66 -3.06 -1.94 7.38
N PHE A 67 -3.20 -2.28 6.11
CA PHE A 67 -4.08 -3.35 5.65
C PHE A 67 -3.32 -4.24 4.68
N VAL A 68 -3.49 -5.55 4.78
CA VAL A 68 -3.00 -6.51 3.79
C VAL A 68 -4.17 -7.04 3.00
N LEU A 69 -4.14 -6.89 1.70
CA LEU A 69 -5.08 -7.52 0.80
C LEU A 69 -4.45 -8.81 0.24
N THR A 70 -4.88 -9.95 0.75
CA THR A 70 -4.67 -11.23 0.09
C THR A 70 -5.70 -11.32 -1.03
N TYR A 71 -5.29 -10.98 -2.25
CA TYR A 71 -6.18 -10.94 -3.41
C TYR A 71 -6.28 -12.30 -4.11
N SER A 72 -7.27 -12.47 -4.96
CA SER A 72 -7.48 -13.70 -5.76
C SER A 72 -6.29 -13.97 -6.67
N THR A 73 -5.80 -15.20 -6.67
CA THR A 73 -4.61 -15.67 -7.42
C THR A 73 -4.92 -16.93 -8.21
N GLY A 74 -3.99 -17.34 -9.09
CA GLY A 74 -4.24 -18.45 -9.99
C GLY A 74 -5.40 -18.11 -10.93
N TRP A 75 -6.22 -19.11 -11.24
CA TRP A 75 -7.39 -18.92 -12.13
C TRP A 75 -8.51 -18.10 -11.50
N ASP A 76 -8.53 -17.90 -10.18
CA ASP A 76 -9.47 -17.00 -9.51
C ASP A 76 -9.16 -15.52 -9.78
N ALA A 77 -7.98 -15.18 -10.34
CA ALA A 77 -7.64 -13.83 -10.78
C ALA A 77 -8.27 -13.42 -12.12
N ALA A 78 -9.01 -14.35 -12.77
CA ALA A 78 -9.66 -14.12 -14.05
C ALA A 78 -10.53 -12.86 -14.06
N ASP A 79 -10.71 -12.24 -15.24
CA ASP A 79 -11.40 -10.97 -15.42
C ASP A 79 -10.84 -9.82 -14.57
N PHE A 80 -9.54 -9.94 -14.22
CA PHE A 80 -8.85 -9.04 -13.35
C PHE A 80 -9.57 -8.85 -11.99
N ALA A 81 -10.07 -9.95 -11.42
CA ALA A 81 -10.71 -9.96 -10.10
C ALA A 81 -9.93 -9.18 -9.02
N PRO A 82 -8.57 -9.29 -8.92
CA PRO A 82 -7.79 -8.50 -7.97
C PRO A 82 -8.01 -6.99 -8.05
N LEU A 83 -8.29 -6.43 -9.23
CA LEU A 83 -8.57 -5.00 -9.38
C LEU A 83 -9.90 -4.61 -8.70
N LYS A 84 -10.92 -5.45 -8.82
CA LYS A 84 -12.21 -5.24 -8.14
C LYS A 84 -12.05 -5.33 -6.63
N GLU A 85 -11.21 -6.27 -6.18
CA GLU A 85 -10.94 -6.52 -4.77
C GLU A 85 -10.18 -5.36 -4.11
N VAL A 86 -9.13 -4.83 -4.75
CA VAL A 86 -8.41 -3.67 -4.21
C VAL A 86 -9.26 -2.40 -4.26
N SER A 87 -10.09 -2.24 -5.29
CA SER A 87 -11.06 -1.14 -5.37
C SER A 87 -12.05 -1.20 -4.21
N TRP A 88 -12.64 -2.37 -3.97
CA TRP A 88 -13.53 -2.59 -2.83
C TRP A 88 -12.83 -2.30 -1.50
N ALA A 89 -11.60 -2.80 -1.31
CA ALA A 89 -10.85 -2.58 -0.07
C ALA A 89 -10.64 -1.09 0.22
N ILE A 90 -10.24 -0.30 -0.79
CA ILE A 90 -10.06 1.15 -0.66
C ILE A 90 -11.41 1.84 -0.34
N GLY A 91 -12.47 1.48 -1.05
CA GLY A 91 -13.81 2.00 -0.82
C GLY A 91 -14.30 1.70 0.59
N TYR A 92 -14.19 0.44 1.01
CA TYR A 92 -14.60 0.00 2.34
C TYR A 92 -13.82 0.67 3.47
N ILE A 93 -12.50 0.79 3.34
CA ILE A 93 -11.67 1.52 4.30
C ILE A 93 -12.13 2.98 4.42
N ARG A 94 -12.49 3.61 3.29
CA ARG A 94 -12.98 4.99 3.24
C ARG A 94 -14.36 5.13 3.88
N GLU A 95 -15.26 4.15 3.69
CA GLU A 95 -16.56 4.10 4.37
C GLU A 95 -16.43 3.94 5.89
N GLN A 96 -15.42 3.20 6.36
CA GLN A 96 -15.16 3.00 7.78
C GLN A 96 -14.28 4.11 8.41
N ALA A 97 -13.97 5.17 7.67
CA ALA A 97 -12.97 6.17 8.05
C ALA A 97 -13.27 6.82 9.41
N GLU A 98 -14.52 7.19 9.67
CA GLU A 98 -14.93 7.75 10.96
C GLU A 98 -14.76 6.74 12.09
N GLN A 99 -15.27 5.53 11.93
CA GLN A 99 -15.21 4.47 12.94
C GLN A 99 -13.78 4.04 13.29
N TRP A 100 -12.88 4.07 12.31
CA TRP A 100 -11.49 3.63 12.46
C TRP A 100 -10.51 4.78 12.63
N HIS A 101 -11.00 6.03 12.68
CA HIS A 101 -10.18 7.24 12.75
C HIS A 101 -9.14 7.31 11.63
N ILE A 102 -9.58 7.06 10.40
CA ILE A 102 -8.78 7.16 9.20
C ILE A 102 -9.06 8.51 8.53
N ALA A 103 -8.04 9.17 8.00
CA ALA A 103 -8.20 10.30 7.09
C ALA A 103 -8.61 9.76 5.71
N PRO A 104 -9.87 9.96 5.24
CA PRO A 104 -10.40 9.27 4.06
C PRO A 104 -9.75 9.70 2.74
N ASP A 105 -9.08 10.84 2.73
CA ASP A 105 -8.30 11.41 1.64
C ASP A 105 -6.80 11.08 1.71
N LYS A 106 -6.38 10.23 2.68
CA LYS A 106 -4.98 9.84 2.93
C LYS A 106 -4.82 8.32 2.95
N ILE A 107 -5.33 7.66 1.91
CA ILE A 107 -5.22 6.20 1.72
C ILE A 107 -4.23 5.92 0.59
N ALA A 108 -3.10 5.29 0.90
CA ALA A 108 -2.13 4.83 -0.08
C ALA A 108 -2.30 3.34 -0.38
N VAL A 109 -1.86 2.91 -1.56
CA VAL A 109 -1.63 1.50 -1.89
C VAL A 109 -0.14 1.26 -2.05
N CYS A 110 0.37 0.21 -1.39
CA CYS A 110 1.75 -0.25 -1.52
C CYS A 110 1.74 -1.63 -2.15
N GLY A 111 2.42 -1.80 -3.30
CA GLY A 111 2.43 -3.08 -4.00
C GLY A 111 3.81 -3.47 -4.51
N PHE A 112 4.06 -4.78 -4.58
CA PHE A 112 5.34 -5.37 -4.94
C PHE A 112 5.20 -6.28 -6.15
N SER A 113 6.10 -6.19 -7.14
CA SER A 113 6.09 -7.09 -8.30
C SER A 113 4.72 -7.11 -9.01
N ALA A 114 4.04 -8.25 -9.05
CA ALA A 114 2.66 -8.39 -9.52
C ALA A 114 1.68 -7.56 -8.68
N GLY A 115 1.87 -7.47 -7.36
CA GLY A 115 1.13 -6.55 -6.49
C GLY A 115 1.43 -5.08 -6.80
N GLY A 116 2.63 -4.76 -7.30
CA GLY A 116 2.98 -3.45 -7.82
C GLY A 116 2.23 -3.11 -9.12
N HIS A 117 2.02 -4.09 -10.01
CA HIS A 117 1.12 -3.95 -11.14
C HIS A 117 -0.31 -3.68 -10.68
N LEU A 118 -0.82 -4.47 -9.69
CA LEU A 118 -2.15 -4.27 -9.13
C LEU A 118 -2.32 -2.89 -8.48
N ALA A 119 -1.31 -2.43 -7.73
CA ALA A 119 -1.29 -1.11 -7.10
C ALA A 119 -1.33 0.02 -8.14
N LEU A 120 -0.54 -0.08 -9.22
CA LEU A 120 -0.61 0.88 -10.33
C LEU A 120 -1.97 0.83 -11.01
N ALA A 121 -2.48 -0.37 -11.34
CA ALA A 121 -3.80 -0.53 -11.94
C ALA A 121 -4.91 0.08 -11.07
N SER A 122 -4.83 -0.03 -9.75
CA SER A 122 -5.79 0.57 -8.84
C SER A 122 -5.83 2.10 -8.94
N GLY A 123 -4.67 2.75 -9.11
CA GLY A 123 -4.59 4.19 -9.34
C GLY A 123 -5.13 4.64 -10.69
N LEU A 124 -5.07 3.77 -11.71
CA LEU A 124 -5.47 4.10 -13.07
C LEU A 124 -6.91 3.72 -13.40
N GLN A 125 -7.33 2.51 -13.01
CA GLN A 125 -8.54 1.85 -13.51
C GLN A 125 -9.62 1.60 -12.45
N ALA A 126 -9.27 1.59 -11.13
CA ALA A 126 -10.23 1.27 -10.09
C ALA A 126 -11.31 2.35 -9.95
N GLU A 127 -12.52 1.96 -9.52
CA GLU A 127 -13.60 2.86 -9.15
C GLU A 127 -13.22 3.68 -7.93
N HIS A 128 -12.74 3.00 -6.86
CA HIS A 128 -12.20 3.64 -5.68
C HIS A 128 -10.67 3.69 -5.77
N LYS A 129 -10.14 4.85 -6.17
CA LYS A 129 -8.70 5.05 -6.35
C LYS A 129 -8.00 5.39 -5.03
N PRO A 130 -6.73 4.99 -4.85
CA PRO A 130 -5.91 5.47 -3.74
C PRO A 130 -5.53 6.95 -3.94
N ASN A 131 -5.11 7.59 -2.85
CA ASN A 131 -4.61 8.97 -2.87
C ASN A 131 -3.10 9.05 -3.18
N ALA A 132 -2.39 7.94 -3.04
CA ALA A 132 -0.95 7.80 -3.36
C ALA A 132 -0.61 6.34 -3.63
N MET A 133 0.48 6.09 -4.38
CA MET A 133 0.95 4.74 -4.70
C MET A 133 2.41 4.58 -4.31
N ILE A 134 2.76 3.42 -3.73
CA ILE A 134 4.13 3.00 -3.44
C ILE A 134 4.35 1.69 -4.19
N LEU A 135 5.32 1.67 -5.08
CA LEU A 135 5.55 0.56 -6.00
C LEU A 135 6.97 0.02 -5.81
N GLY A 136 7.08 -1.15 -5.19
CA GLY A 136 8.33 -1.90 -5.10
C GLY A 136 8.51 -2.79 -6.33
N TYR A 137 9.56 -2.58 -7.11
CA TYR A 137 9.92 -3.38 -8.30
C TYR A 137 8.70 -3.84 -9.12
N PRO A 138 7.81 -2.91 -9.57
CA PRO A 138 6.51 -3.25 -10.15
C PRO A 138 6.61 -3.89 -11.52
N ALA A 139 5.70 -4.81 -11.85
CA ALA A 139 5.57 -5.45 -13.15
C ALA A 139 4.58 -4.67 -14.06
N ALA A 140 4.92 -3.46 -14.54
CA ALA A 140 3.94 -2.56 -15.15
C ALA A 140 3.68 -2.78 -16.63
N CYS A 141 4.66 -3.28 -17.41
CA CYS A 141 4.57 -3.45 -18.86
C CYS A 141 4.51 -4.94 -19.23
N MET A 142 3.50 -5.67 -18.69
CA MET A 142 3.41 -7.13 -18.80
C MET A 142 3.50 -7.69 -20.22
N PRO A 143 2.85 -7.12 -21.24
CA PRO A 143 2.89 -7.67 -22.59
C PRO A 143 4.30 -7.74 -23.19
N ASN A 144 5.18 -6.84 -22.75
CA ASN A 144 6.54 -6.71 -23.27
C ASN A 144 7.59 -7.37 -22.36
N MET A 145 7.17 -7.96 -21.24
CA MET A 145 8.08 -8.59 -20.28
C MET A 145 8.35 -10.05 -20.66
N PRO A 146 9.62 -10.44 -20.86
CA PRO A 146 9.97 -11.84 -21.14
C PRO A 146 9.48 -12.79 -20.03
N GLY A 147 8.87 -13.91 -20.42
CA GLY A 147 8.44 -14.94 -19.48
C GLY A 147 7.16 -14.67 -18.70
N MET A 148 6.50 -13.53 -18.89
CA MET A 148 5.34 -13.11 -18.08
C MET A 148 3.98 -13.47 -18.70
N ASN A 149 3.95 -14.21 -19.80
CA ASN A 149 2.70 -14.58 -20.48
C ASN A 149 1.72 -15.37 -19.60
N TYR A 150 2.22 -16.14 -18.64
CA TYR A 150 1.36 -16.86 -17.70
C TYR A 150 0.50 -15.90 -16.83
N MET A 151 1.03 -14.72 -16.45
CA MET A 151 0.24 -13.74 -15.69
C MET A 151 -0.93 -13.21 -16.52
N LEU A 152 -0.71 -12.97 -17.82
CA LEU A 152 -1.78 -12.57 -18.72
C LEU A 152 -2.87 -13.64 -18.83
N LYS A 153 -2.49 -14.94 -18.89
CA LYS A 153 -3.44 -16.05 -18.88
C LYS A 153 -4.28 -16.06 -17.61
N LEU A 154 -3.67 -15.90 -16.45
CA LEU A 154 -4.37 -15.85 -15.17
C LEU A 154 -5.34 -14.67 -15.10
N LEU A 155 -4.87 -13.47 -15.46
CA LEU A 155 -5.67 -12.25 -15.39
C LEU A 155 -6.80 -12.18 -16.42
N THR A 156 -6.64 -12.81 -17.58
CA THR A 156 -7.70 -12.90 -18.59
C THR A 156 -8.64 -14.07 -18.36
N GLY A 157 -8.19 -15.11 -17.64
CA GLY A 157 -8.90 -16.40 -17.54
C GLY A 157 -8.79 -17.27 -18.81
N LYS A 158 -7.91 -16.92 -19.77
CA LYS A 158 -7.78 -17.56 -21.06
C LYS A 158 -6.53 -18.43 -21.15
N GLN A 159 -6.64 -19.60 -21.76
CA GLN A 159 -5.47 -20.45 -22.06
C GLN A 159 -4.58 -19.86 -23.15
N GLU A 160 -5.20 -19.16 -24.12
CA GLU A 160 -4.52 -18.45 -25.19
C GLU A 160 -4.85 -16.96 -25.08
N VAL A 161 -3.82 -16.13 -25.04
CA VAL A 161 -3.94 -14.67 -24.89
C VAL A 161 -3.55 -14.02 -26.21
N THR A 162 -4.40 -13.16 -26.73
CA THR A 162 -4.13 -12.35 -27.92
C THR A 162 -3.47 -11.03 -27.54
N ASP A 163 -2.86 -10.35 -28.55
CA ASP A 163 -2.32 -9.00 -28.34
C ASP A 163 -3.39 -8.02 -27.83
N GLY A 164 -4.63 -8.16 -28.30
CA GLY A 164 -5.75 -7.34 -27.83
C GLY A 164 -6.10 -7.55 -26.35
N ASP A 165 -6.00 -8.81 -25.86
CA ASP A 165 -6.17 -9.11 -24.45
C ASP A 165 -5.03 -8.50 -23.61
N ALA A 166 -3.81 -8.52 -24.14
CA ALA A 166 -2.61 -8.06 -23.47
C ALA A 166 -2.59 -6.52 -23.26
N VAL A 167 -3.13 -5.73 -24.19
CA VAL A 167 -3.15 -4.25 -24.13
C VAL A 167 -3.78 -3.73 -22.82
N ARG A 168 -4.80 -4.41 -22.30
CA ARG A 168 -5.46 -4.02 -21.04
C ARG A 168 -4.49 -4.01 -19.86
N PHE A 169 -3.46 -4.85 -19.88
CA PHE A 169 -2.49 -5.05 -18.81
C PHE A 169 -1.15 -4.35 -19.05
N ASP A 170 -1.01 -3.61 -20.17
CA ASP A 170 0.05 -2.62 -20.33
C ASP A 170 -0.41 -1.31 -19.71
N LEU A 171 0.09 -1.04 -18.51
CA LEU A 171 -0.36 0.11 -17.73
C LEU A 171 0.38 1.41 -18.08
N ILE A 172 1.52 1.33 -18.75
CA ILE A 172 2.32 2.53 -19.08
C ILE A 172 1.57 3.51 -19.96
N PRO A 173 0.93 3.10 -21.09
CA PRO A 173 0.16 4.02 -21.94
C PRO A 173 -1.09 4.57 -21.27
N GLN A 174 -1.52 3.99 -20.15
CA GLN A 174 -2.73 4.38 -19.43
C GLN A 174 -2.45 5.45 -18.35
N ILE A 175 -1.19 5.78 -18.09
CA ILE A 175 -0.82 6.84 -17.15
C ILE A 175 -1.23 8.19 -17.72
N THR A 176 -2.07 8.91 -16.99
CA THR A 176 -2.56 10.25 -17.34
C THR A 176 -2.34 11.22 -16.19
N LYS A 177 -2.55 12.51 -16.42
CA LYS A 177 -2.43 13.55 -15.38
C LYS A 177 -3.36 13.34 -14.16
N ASN A 178 -4.34 12.45 -14.26
CA ASN A 178 -5.25 12.08 -13.17
C ASN A 178 -4.72 10.93 -12.31
N ALA A 179 -3.57 10.34 -12.64
CA ALA A 179 -2.96 9.29 -11.83
C ALA A 179 -2.50 9.85 -10.47
N PRO A 180 -2.66 9.10 -9.36
CA PRO A 180 -2.16 9.51 -8.06
C PRO A 180 -0.63 9.70 -8.07
N PRO A 181 -0.06 10.51 -7.17
CA PRO A 181 1.39 10.60 -6.99
C PRO A 181 1.99 9.22 -6.68
N VAL A 182 3.23 8.99 -7.12
CA VAL A 182 3.89 7.69 -7.04
C VAL A 182 5.28 7.78 -6.42
N PHE A 183 5.57 6.82 -5.55
CA PHE A 183 6.91 6.49 -5.05
C PHE A 183 7.33 5.14 -5.64
N LEU A 184 8.57 5.04 -6.10
CA LEU A 184 9.12 3.87 -6.78
C LEU A 184 10.43 3.45 -6.11
N ALA A 185 10.57 2.15 -5.82
CA ALA A 185 11.83 1.56 -5.35
C ALA A 185 12.15 0.28 -6.14
N ALA A 186 13.37 0.19 -6.66
CA ALA A 186 13.82 -0.93 -7.46
C ALA A 186 15.35 -1.08 -7.38
N THR A 187 15.90 -2.14 -7.95
CA THR A 187 17.37 -2.34 -8.08
C THR A 187 17.77 -2.37 -9.54
N ALA A 188 19.00 -1.98 -9.84
CA ALA A 188 19.49 -1.95 -11.22
C ALA A 188 19.70 -3.36 -11.82
N GLU A 189 19.86 -4.37 -10.97
CA GLU A 189 20.04 -5.78 -11.38
C GLU A 189 18.70 -6.49 -11.61
N ASP A 190 17.58 -5.93 -11.14
CA ASP A 190 16.25 -6.48 -11.37
C ASP A 190 15.75 -6.15 -12.77
N LEU A 191 15.45 -7.19 -13.56
CA LEU A 191 14.89 -7.04 -14.90
C LEU A 191 13.60 -6.19 -14.92
N LEU A 192 12.77 -6.28 -13.87
CA LEU A 192 11.53 -5.52 -13.76
C LEU A 192 11.75 -4.00 -13.62
N THR A 193 12.94 -3.57 -13.23
CA THR A 193 13.29 -2.14 -13.23
C THR A 193 13.16 -1.53 -14.61
N THR A 194 13.60 -2.25 -15.65
CA THR A 194 13.49 -1.82 -17.07
C THR A 194 12.05 -1.80 -17.56
N TYR A 195 11.21 -2.76 -17.13
CA TYR A 195 9.84 -2.91 -17.62
C TYR A 195 8.78 -2.32 -16.68
N GLY A 196 9.17 -1.79 -15.54
CA GLY A 196 8.27 -1.26 -14.52
C GLY A 196 8.70 0.11 -14.02
N ALA A 197 9.64 0.17 -13.09
CA ALA A 197 9.97 1.41 -12.38
C ALA A 197 10.42 2.56 -13.31
N LEU A 198 11.33 2.30 -14.24
CA LEU A 198 11.84 3.31 -15.17
C LEU A 198 10.76 3.81 -16.17
N PRO A 199 9.98 2.96 -16.84
CA PRO A 199 8.89 3.42 -17.72
C PRO A 199 7.81 4.20 -16.99
N ILE A 200 7.44 3.83 -15.74
CA ILE A 200 6.49 4.60 -14.93
C ILE A 200 7.06 5.98 -14.64
N ALA A 201 8.29 6.06 -14.12
CA ALA A 201 8.92 7.34 -13.82
C ALA A 201 9.03 8.23 -15.06
N LYS A 202 9.39 7.64 -16.21
CA LYS A 202 9.42 8.37 -17.49
C LYS A 202 8.06 8.90 -17.88
N ALA A 203 7.00 8.11 -17.79
CA ALA A 203 5.64 8.53 -18.12
C ALA A 203 5.17 9.70 -17.22
N TYR A 204 5.46 9.63 -15.91
CA TYR A 204 5.17 10.74 -14.99
C TYR A 204 5.96 11.99 -15.34
N SER A 205 7.25 11.87 -15.67
CA SER A 205 8.11 12.97 -16.08
C SER A 205 7.62 13.64 -17.37
N ASP A 206 7.27 12.84 -18.40
CA ASP A 206 6.76 13.34 -19.67
C ASP A 206 5.44 14.15 -19.51
N LEU A 207 4.63 13.77 -18.52
CA LEU A 207 3.39 14.47 -18.18
C LEU A 207 3.58 15.65 -17.22
N GLY A 208 4.81 15.92 -16.77
CA GLY A 208 5.12 16.94 -15.78
C GLY A 208 4.52 16.68 -14.39
N MET A 209 4.30 15.40 -14.06
CA MET A 209 3.75 14.97 -12.78
C MET A 209 4.85 14.70 -11.77
N LYS A 210 4.49 14.82 -10.46
CA LYS A 210 5.42 14.53 -9.37
C LYS A 210 5.55 13.03 -9.14
N TYR A 211 6.77 12.55 -9.04
CA TYR A 211 7.12 11.18 -8.65
C TYR A 211 8.39 11.20 -7.81
N GLU A 212 8.64 10.13 -7.08
CA GLU A 212 9.93 9.87 -6.42
C GLU A 212 10.41 8.49 -6.84
N LEU A 213 11.66 8.36 -7.29
CA LEU A 213 12.26 7.11 -7.77
C LEU A 213 13.60 6.87 -7.11
N HIS A 214 13.76 5.69 -6.53
CA HIS A 214 15.02 5.18 -5.99
C HIS A 214 15.40 3.90 -6.73
N VAL A 215 16.56 3.89 -7.40
CA VAL A 215 17.15 2.71 -8.01
C VAL A 215 18.45 2.41 -7.29
N PHE A 216 18.45 1.35 -6.49
CA PHE A 216 19.63 0.88 -5.78
C PHE A 216 20.49 0.03 -6.71
N GLN A 217 21.82 0.05 -6.49
CA GLN A 217 22.75 -0.55 -7.45
C GLN A 217 22.60 -2.07 -7.53
N TYR A 218 22.49 -2.75 -6.39
CA TYR A 218 22.55 -4.20 -6.30
C TYR A 218 21.21 -4.80 -5.87
N GLY A 219 21.00 -6.03 -6.29
CA GLY A 219 20.04 -6.94 -5.72
C GLY A 219 19.06 -7.60 -6.68
N PRO A 220 18.66 -8.83 -6.36
CA PRO A 220 17.70 -9.59 -7.11
C PRO A 220 16.28 -9.00 -6.96
N HIS A 221 15.37 -9.55 -7.74
CA HIS A 221 13.94 -9.30 -7.59
C HIS A 221 13.40 -9.80 -6.23
N GLY A 222 12.45 -9.08 -5.62
CA GLY A 222 11.70 -9.58 -4.47
C GLY A 222 12.36 -9.33 -3.11
N TYR A 223 13.01 -8.22 -2.89
CA TYR A 223 13.68 -7.86 -1.64
C TYR A 223 12.76 -7.67 -0.42
N ALA A 224 11.50 -7.31 -0.60
CA ALA A 224 10.58 -6.92 0.49
C ALA A 224 11.19 -5.83 1.37
N LEU A 225 11.40 -6.05 2.69
CA LEU A 225 12.08 -5.11 3.58
C LEU A 225 13.62 -5.18 3.49
N ALA A 226 14.17 -6.16 2.79
CA ALA A 226 15.61 -6.41 2.67
C ALA A 226 16.34 -6.56 4.02
N ASN A 227 15.66 -7.08 5.02
CA ASN A 227 16.16 -7.33 6.37
C ASN A 227 15.80 -8.75 6.84
N GLU A 228 16.27 -9.13 8.03
CA GLU A 228 16.09 -10.47 8.60
C GLU A 228 14.62 -10.89 8.73
N VAL A 229 13.70 -9.95 8.93
CA VAL A 229 12.27 -10.22 9.07
C VAL A 229 11.68 -10.81 7.78
N THR A 230 12.19 -10.38 6.64
CA THR A 230 11.69 -10.79 5.32
C THR A 230 12.67 -11.62 4.49
N ALA A 231 13.84 -11.95 5.05
CA ALA A 231 14.89 -12.69 4.32
C ALA A 231 14.54 -14.15 4.07
N ASP A 232 13.64 -14.73 4.87
CA ASP A 232 13.22 -16.15 4.76
C ASP A 232 14.43 -17.12 4.75
N GLY A 233 15.42 -16.80 5.59
CA GLY A 233 16.67 -17.56 5.70
C GLY A 233 17.67 -17.36 4.55
N SER A 234 17.39 -16.48 3.58
CA SER A 234 18.28 -16.18 2.46
C SER A 234 19.08 -14.90 2.69
N SER A 235 20.40 -15.01 2.71
CA SER A 235 21.27 -13.83 2.77
C SER A 235 21.28 -13.00 1.48
N GLN A 236 20.80 -13.55 0.37
CA GLN A 236 20.76 -12.85 -0.93
C GLN A 236 19.76 -11.69 -0.98
N VAL A 237 18.78 -11.69 -0.08
CA VAL A 237 17.79 -10.63 0.04
C VAL A 237 17.99 -9.74 1.26
N LEU A 238 19.21 -9.73 1.83
CA LEU A 238 19.64 -8.81 2.87
C LEU A 238 20.46 -7.68 2.23
N ASP A 239 19.95 -6.47 2.25
CA ASP A 239 20.66 -5.29 1.75
C ASP A 239 20.28 -4.03 2.56
N PRO A 240 21.17 -3.53 3.43
CA PRO A 240 20.90 -2.32 4.20
C PRO A 240 20.69 -1.07 3.36
N ALA A 241 21.23 -1.01 2.14
CA ALA A 241 21.02 0.12 1.24
C ALA A 241 19.59 0.08 0.70
N PHE A 242 19.13 -1.06 0.15
CA PHE A 242 17.77 -1.20 -0.32
C PHE A 242 16.75 -1.05 0.82
N ALA A 243 17.02 -1.59 2.01
CA ALA A 243 16.12 -1.51 3.17
C ALA A 243 15.67 -0.07 3.51
N GLN A 244 16.43 0.96 3.08
CA GLN A 244 16.08 2.36 3.28
C GLN A 244 14.82 2.78 2.51
N TRP A 245 14.40 2.03 1.49
CA TRP A 245 13.21 2.38 0.70
C TRP A 245 11.96 2.58 1.58
N GLN A 246 11.82 1.76 2.63
CA GLN A 246 10.66 1.82 3.52
C GLN A 246 10.61 3.16 4.27
N GLU A 247 11.72 3.59 4.87
CA GLU A 247 11.81 4.89 5.55
C GLU A 247 11.64 6.05 4.58
N LEU A 248 12.22 5.98 3.39
CA LEU A 248 12.06 6.99 2.33
C LEU A 248 10.60 7.10 1.88
N SER A 249 9.90 5.96 1.75
CA SER A 249 8.47 5.95 1.41
C SER A 249 7.60 6.57 2.49
N VAL A 250 7.91 6.34 3.77
CA VAL A 250 7.21 6.98 4.90
C VAL A 250 7.40 8.49 4.87
N GLN A 251 8.64 8.96 4.69
CA GLN A 251 8.93 10.40 4.59
C GLN A 251 8.23 11.03 3.39
N TRP A 252 8.17 10.32 2.25
CA TRP A 252 7.45 10.76 1.06
C TRP A 252 5.94 10.84 1.33
N LEU A 253 5.34 9.84 2.00
CA LEU A 253 3.93 9.89 2.38
C LEU A 253 3.62 11.08 3.30
N HIS A 254 4.47 11.37 4.28
CA HIS A 254 4.28 12.55 5.15
C HIS A 254 4.36 13.87 4.37
N ARG A 255 5.21 13.98 3.33
CA ARG A 255 5.25 15.14 2.44
C ARG A 255 4.02 15.22 1.53
N THR A 256 3.49 14.05 1.10
CA THR A 256 2.34 13.96 0.19
C THR A 256 1.01 14.21 0.90
N PHE A 257 0.82 13.63 2.08
CA PHE A 257 -0.42 13.68 2.87
C PHE A 257 -0.49 14.86 3.84
N GLY A 258 0.63 15.53 4.10
CA GLY A 258 0.72 16.58 5.10
C GLY A 258 0.81 16.05 6.54
N LYS A 259 0.70 16.96 7.50
CA LYS A 259 0.75 16.62 8.93
C LYS A 259 -0.54 15.90 9.37
N PRO A 260 -0.45 15.01 10.38
CA PRO A 260 -1.64 14.43 10.99
C PRO A 260 -2.60 15.51 11.52
N GLU A 261 -3.88 15.25 11.39
CA GLU A 261 -4.93 16.11 11.93
C GLU A 261 -5.36 15.61 13.31
N PHE A 262 -5.54 16.55 14.23
CA PHE A 262 -5.95 16.27 15.61
C PHE A 262 -7.29 16.91 15.89
N THR A 263 -8.17 16.17 16.54
CA THR A 263 -9.46 16.66 17.05
C THR A 263 -9.41 16.72 18.56
N ASP A 264 -9.75 17.86 19.16
CA ASP A 264 -9.84 18.00 20.60
C ASP A 264 -11.07 17.26 21.14
N LYS A 265 -10.89 16.46 22.17
CA LYS A 265 -11.98 15.81 22.91
C LYS A 265 -12.38 16.62 24.13
N SER A 266 -13.64 16.50 24.55
CA SER A 266 -14.16 17.19 25.72
C SER A 266 -13.51 16.74 27.03
N THR A 267 -12.95 15.53 27.06
CA THR A 267 -12.29 14.95 28.25
C THR A 267 -11.10 14.09 27.83
N SER A 268 -9.96 14.29 28.52
CA SER A 268 -8.78 13.44 28.32
C SER A 268 -8.96 12.07 28.98
N LYS A 269 -8.25 11.03 28.51
CA LYS A 269 -8.18 9.73 29.20
C LYS A 269 -7.76 9.90 30.66
N MET A 270 -6.76 10.75 30.90
CA MET A 270 -6.31 11.09 32.27
C MET A 270 -7.43 11.69 33.12
N GLY A 271 -8.21 12.63 32.56
CA GLY A 271 -9.35 13.22 33.25
C GLY A 271 -10.44 12.20 33.60
N LYS A 272 -10.69 11.24 32.72
CA LYS A 272 -11.63 10.14 33.01
C LYS A 272 -11.13 9.26 34.16
N TYR A 273 -9.87 8.82 34.12
CA TYR A 273 -9.29 8.01 35.19
C TYR A 273 -9.24 8.75 36.51
N LEU A 274 -8.91 10.05 36.51
CA LEU A 274 -8.95 10.86 37.75
C LEU A 274 -10.37 10.97 38.32
N ALA A 275 -11.38 11.13 37.46
CA ALA A 275 -12.77 11.13 37.89
C ALA A 275 -13.21 9.77 38.46
N GLU A 276 -12.81 8.65 37.87
CA GLU A 276 -13.07 7.28 38.34
C GLU A 276 -12.41 7.02 39.71
N LEU A 277 -11.25 7.63 39.97
CA LEU A 277 -10.53 7.56 41.23
C LEU A 277 -11.07 8.57 42.29
N GLY A 278 -12.11 9.33 41.99
CA GLY A 278 -12.70 10.32 42.87
C GLY A 278 -11.96 11.66 42.94
N PHE A 279 -10.96 11.86 42.07
CA PHE A 279 -10.34 13.17 41.88
C PHE A 279 -11.16 13.93 40.84
N GLY A 280 -11.86 15.00 41.25
CA GLY A 280 -12.72 15.77 40.33
C GLY A 280 -12.01 16.14 39.03
N ALA A 281 -12.78 16.25 37.92
CA ALA A 281 -12.22 16.61 36.64
C ALA A 281 -11.41 17.91 36.75
N PRO A 282 -10.16 17.98 36.27
CA PRO A 282 -9.39 19.22 36.28
C PRO A 282 -10.18 20.27 35.49
N GLY A 283 -10.53 21.37 36.21
CA GLY A 283 -11.25 22.49 35.60
C GLY A 283 -10.50 22.98 34.34
N LYS A 284 -11.23 23.61 33.42
CA LYS A 284 -10.76 24.18 32.15
C LYS A 284 -9.63 25.23 32.22
N LYS A 285 -8.68 25.08 33.14
CA LYS A 285 -7.51 25.96 33.29
C LYS A 285 -6.26 25.14 33.48
N GLN A 286 -5.74 24.62 32.37
CA GLN A 286 -4.33 24.27 32.23
C GLN A 286 -3.94 24.36 30.75
N ALA A 287 -4.01 25.59 30.24
CA ALA A 287 -3.41 25.96 28.93
C ALA A 287 -2.06 26.67 29.17
N ASP A 288 -1.29 26.26 30.16
CA ASP A 288 0.01 26.89 30.47
C ASP A 288 1.04 25.81 30.83
N PHE A 289 1.40 24.96 29.85
CA PHE A 289 2.72 24.35 29.78
C PHE A 289 3.15 24.41 28.30
N ALA A 290 3.77 25.54 27.95
CA ALA A 290 4.55 25.71 26.73
C ALA A 290 5.91 24.98 26.88
#